data_69b4064699868571b81777009cc8b24c
#
_entry.id   69b4064699868571b81777009cc8b24c
#
_cell.length_a   1.000
_cell.length_b   1.000
_cell.length_c   1.000
_cell.angle_alpha   90.00
_cell.angle_beta   90.00
_cell.angle_gamma   90.00
#
_symmetry.space_group_name_H-M   'P 1'
#
loop_
_entity.id
_entity.type
_entity.pdbx_description
1 polymer ?
#
loop_
_entity_poly.entity_id
_entity_poly.type
_entity_poly.pdbx_seq_one_letter_code
_entity_poly.pdbx_strand_id
1 'polypeptide(L)'
;MLEAKLQEAALLKRLLDSIKELVTDANFECNEEGINLQAMDNSHVALVAVKLEATGFKKYRCDRPMPLGVNLNSLTKVLKCAKDDDVCTIKATDDADVLNLLYESRSSDRIAEYDMKLMDIDSDTLGIPDTEYDARVTMPSSEFTRIVRDLSLLGESVRIEVSKEGVRFASEGEAANASVLLRQTEAAKEKYADYGKDDQVKGEEDVEEEGSSKKVKKEKKVKKESEDVEMDGEEGGEEDEDGEFKAKSDDEGEEEQEDEEPTSRKRKKAPATNGKPAKKTKKSEEAPSDGGVMIEMNQHVSLTFSLKYLVNFSKSSALSNTVQLMMSNDVPLLVSYRFGQGDIKYYLAPKIGEE
;
A
#
# COMPACT_ATOMS: atom_id res chain seq x y z
N MET A 1 4.86 -20.28 18.33
CA MET A 1 5.32 -20.46 16.94
C MET A 1 4.51 -19.57 16.01
N LEU A 2 5.16 -18.83 15.10
CA LEU A 2 4.52 -18.03 14.04
C LEU A 2 4.70 -18.71 12.70
N GLU A 3 3.64 -18.78 11.89
CA GLU A 3 3.66 -19.12 10.46
C GLU A 3 2.70 -18.19 9.73
N ALA A 4 3.23 -17.28 8.90
CA ALA A 4 2.46 -16.31 8.15
C ALA A 4 2.81 -16.43 6.65
N LYS A 5 1.84 -16.83 5.81
CA LYS A 5 2.03 -17.07 4.37
C LYS A 5 1.32 -15.99 3.55
N LEU A 6 2.08 -15.17 2.86
CA LEU A 6 1.60 -14.16 1.91
C LEU A 6 1.50 -14.74 0.50
N GLN A 7 0.51 -14.27 -0.25
CA GLN A 7 0.35 -14.68 -1.65
C GLN A 7 1.44 -14.13 -2.56
N GLU A 8 1.96 -12.94 -2.24
CA GLU A 8 2.94 -12.20 -3.03
C GLU A 8 3.93 -11.50 -2.12
N ALA A 9 5.22 -11.66 -2.41
CA ALA A 9 6.28 -10.96 -1.71
C ALA A 9 6.24 -9.43 -1.96
N ALA A 10 5.59 -9.00 -3.05
CA ALA A 10 5.46 -7.61 -3.44
C ALA A 10 4.85 -6.74 -2.33
N LEU A 11 3.86 -7.25 -1.58
CA LEU A 11 3.23 -6.50 -0.49
C LEU A 11 4.25 -6.09 0.57
N LEU A 12 5.02 -7.07 1.07
CA LEU A 12 5.99 -6.82 2.13
C LEU A 12 7.15 -5.93 1.65
N LYS A 13 7.56 -6.08 0.38
CA LYS A 13 8.56 -5.18 -0.23
C LYS A 13 8.08 -3.74 -0.26
N ARG A 14 6.87 -3.47 -0.78
CA ARG A 14 6.29 -2.13 -0.84
C ARG A 14 6.11 -1.52 0.54
N LEU A 15 5.67 -2.33 1.51
CA LEU A 15 5.53 -1.91 2.89
C LEU A 15 6.87 -1.45 3.46
N LEU A 16 7.91 -2.28 3.36
CA LEU A 16 9.23 -1.91 3.86
C LEU A 16 9.85 -0.73 3.11
N ASP A 17 9.65 -0.63 1.79
CA ASP A 17 10.13 0.53 1.02
C ASP A 17 9.47 1.84 1.48
N SER A 18 8.26 1.77 2.03
CA SER A 18 7.54 2.93 2.57
C SER A 18 8.07 3.40 3.93
N ILE A 19 8.60 2.49 4.77
CA ILE A 19 8.96 2.81 6.15
C ILE A 19 10.47 2.84 6.44
N LYS A 20 11.29 2.14 5.66
CA LYS A 20 12.75 1.96 5.92
C LYS A 20 13.58 3.24 5.98
N GLU A 21 13.10 4.34 5.39
CA GLU A 21 13.78 5.65 5.45
C GLU A 21 13.38 6.48 6.69
N LEU A 22 12.30 6.07 7.36
CA LEU A 22 11.85 6.68 8.61
C LEU A 22 12.45 5.97 9.81
N VAL A 23 12.48 4.63 9.76
CA VAL A 23 12.83 3.77 10.88
C VAL A 23 13.86 2.73 10.42
N THR A 24 14.91 2.53 11.21
CA THR A 24 15.97 1.56 10.91
C THR A 24 15.66 0.18 11.48
N ASP A 25 15.18 0.15 12.71
CA ASP A 25 14.93 -1.06 13.49
C ASP A 25 13.52 -1.01 14.07
N ALA A 26 12.79 -2.12 14.04
CA ALA A 26 11.43 -2.17 14.55
C ALA A 26 11.05 -3.56 15.05
N ASN A 27 10.15 -3.60 16.03
CA ASN A 27 9.50 -4.81 16.48
C ASN A 27 8.26 -5.11 15.65
N PHE A 28 8.19 -6.32 15.10
CA PHE A 28 6.96 -6.88 14.58
C PHE A 28 6.24 -7.64 15.68
N GLU A 29 5.18 -7.08 16.19
CA GLU A 29 4.34 -7.71 17.22
C GLU A 29 3.35 -8.65 16.53
N CYS A 30 3.58 -9.94 16.71
CA CYS A 30 2.75 -10.99 16.12
C CYS A 30 1.78 -11.52 17.17
N ASN A 31 0.49 -11.56 16.85
CA ASN A 31 -0.56 -12.11 17.69
C ASN A 31 -1.63 -12.84 16.85
N GLU A 32 -2.73 -13.28 17.45
CA GLU A 32 -3.82 -13.97 16.74
C GLU A 32 -4.52 -13.11 15.70
N GLU A 33 -4.54 -11.78 15.88
CA GLU A 33 -5.20 -10.83 14.97
C GLU A 33 -4.35 -10.53 13.74
N GLY A 34 -3.02 -10.72 13.82
CA GLY A 34 -2.10 -10.45 12.72
C GLY A 34 -0.72 -10.00 13.18
N ILE A 35 -0.09 -9.17 12.36
CA ILE A 35 1.24 -8.61 12.60
C ILE A 35 1.11 -7.09 12.68
N ASN A 36 1.50 -6.52 13.81
CA ASN A 36 1.54 -5.09 14.05
C ASN A 36 2.99 -4.62 14.12
N LEU A 37 3.25 -3.41 13.67
CA LEU A 37 4.52 -2.72 13.84
C LEU A 37 4.22 -1.29 14.26
N GLN A 38 4.89 -0.84 15.30
CA GLN A 38 4.86 0.55 15.73
C GLN A 38 6.28 1.01 15.99
N ALA A 39 6.67 2.12 15.41
CA ALA A 39 8.00 2.66 15.60
C ALA A 39 8.04 4.18 15.40
N MET A 40 8.87 4.86 16.18
CA MET A 40 9.16 6.28 16.00
C MET A 40 10.42 6.48 15.16
N ASP A 41 10.48 7.60 14.48
CA ASP A 41 11.73 8.04 13.88
C ASP A 41 12.75 8.48 14.96
N ASN A 42 14.02 8.55 14.59
CA ASN A 42 15.10 8.89 15.53
C ASN A 42 14.97 10.31 16.15
N SER A 43 14.17 11.16 15.56
CA SER A 43 13.93 12.54 16.04
C SER A 43 12.70 12.63 16.93
N HIS A 44 11.96 11.55 17.11
CA HIS A 44 10.69 11.48 17.85
C HIS A 44 9.62 12.46 17.34
N VAL A 45 9.67 12.81 16.05
CA VAL A 45 8.73 13.73 15.38
C VAL A 45 7.65 12.97 14.62
N ALA A 46 7.99 11.79 14.12
CA ALA A 46 7.07 10.95 13.36
C ALA A 46 6.95 9.56 13.98
N LEU A 47 5.73 9.03 14.00
CA LEU A 47 5.42 7.66 14.37
C LEU A 47 4.82 6.95 13.17
N VAL A 48 5.24 5.74 12.91
CA VAL A 48 4.61 4.84 11.95
C VAL A 48 3.95 3.68 12.68
N ALA A 49 2.71 3.39 12.33
CA ALA A 49 1.97 2.21 12.79
C ALA A 49 1.47 1.44 11.57
N VAL A 50 1.79 0.15 11.53
CA VAL A 50 1.35 -0.79 10.47
C VAL A 50 0.54 -1.89 11.11
N LYS A 51 -0.57 -2.23 10.51
CA LYS A 51 -1.37 -3.40 10.87
C LYS A 51 -1.56 -4.28 9.64
N LEU A 52 -1.09 -5.53 9.72
CA LEU A 52 -1.36 -6.58 8.75
C LEU A 52 -2.33 -7.57 9.40
N GLU A 53 -3.55 -7.61 8.93
CA GLU A 53 -4.59 -8.47 9.49
C GLU A 53 -4.36 -9.94 9.14
N ALA A 54 -4.64 -10.86 10.06
CA ALA A 54 -4.54 -12.31 9.84
C ALA A 54 -5.31 -12.77 8.59
N THR A 55 -6.45 -12.14 8.31
CA THR A 55 -7.30 -12.37 7.14
C THR A 55 -6.65 -12.02 5.81
N GLY A 56 -5.64 -11.13 5.83
CA GLY A 56 -4.85 -10.73 4.66
C GLY A 56 -3.80 -11.73 4.23
N PHE A 57 -3.53 -12.75 5.06
CA PHE A 57 -2.60 -13.83 4.76
C PHE A 57 -3.33 -15.04 4.15
N LYS A 58 -2.67 -15.75 3.25
CA LYS A 58 -3.18 -17.03 2.72
C LYS A 58 -3.30 -18.10 3.81
N LYS A 59 -2.36 -18.07 4.78
CA LYS A 59 -2.35 -18.87 5.99
C LYS A 59 -1.69 -18.05 7.09
N TYR A 60 -2.34 -17.95 8.22
CA TYR A 60 -1.81 -17.28 9.40
C TYR A 60 -2.00 -18.17 10.62
N ARG A 61 -0.95 -18.31 11.42
CA ARG A 61 -0.97 -19.00 12.70
C ARG A 61 0.05 -18.34 13.62
N CYS A 62 -0.42 -17.90 14.75
CA CYS A 62 0.42 -17.41 15.84
C CYS A 62 -0.08 -18.05 17.13
N ASP A 63 0.70 -18.96 17.70
CA ASP A 63 0.27 -19.75 18.87
C ASP A 63 0.30 -18.94 20.18
N ARG A 64 1.13 -17.89 20.23
CA ARG A 64 1.22 -16.93 21.33
C ARG A 64 1.76 -15.59 20.84
N PRO A 65 1.41 -14.49 21.47
CA PRO A 65 2.00 -13.19 21.17
C PRO A 65 3.52 -13.23 21.28
N MET A 66 4.20 -12.68 20.24
CA MET A 66 5.66 -12.62 20.23
C MET A 66 6.14 -11.36 19.49
N PRO A 67 7.10 -10.63 20.05
CA PRO A 67 7.82 -9.58 19.36
C PRO A 67 8.96 -10.19 18.55
N LEU A 68 9.18 -9.67 17.35
CA LEU A 68 10.28 -10.01 16.46
C LEU A 68 11.03 -8.72 16.13
N GLY A 69 12.15 -8.49 16.80
CA GLY A 69 13.02 -7.34 16.57
C GLY A 69 13.82 -7.50 15.28
N VAL A 70 13.65 -6.58 14.35
CA VAL A 70 14.19 -6.70 13.00
C VAL A 70 14.85 -5.40 12.54
N ASN A 71 16.06 -5.51 11.97
CA ASN A 71 16.64 -4.43 11.19
C ASN A 71 16.00 -4.37 9.80
N LEU A 72 15.27 -3.29 9.50
CA LEU A 72 14.47 -3.15 8.27
C LEU A 72 15.34 -3.11 7.01
N ASN A 73 16.57 -2.58 7.10
CA ASN A 73 17.50 -2.59 5.98
C ASN A 73 17.97 -4.01 5.64
N SER A 74 18.21 -4.83 6.64
CA SER A 74 18.58 -6.24 6.46
C SER A 74 17.42 -7.04 5.89
N LEU A 75 16.22 -6.87 6.43
CA LEU A 75 15.01 -7.51 5.91
C LEU A 75 14.74 -7.10 4.45
N THR A 76 14.93 -5.81 4.11
CA THR A 76 14.80 -5.34 2.73
C THR A 76 15.78 -6.03 1.78
N LYS A 77 17.03 -6.29 2.20
CA LYS A 77 18.01 -7.03 1.39
C LYS A 77 17.57 -8.46 1.13
N VAL A 78 17.05 -9.14 2.14
CA VAL A 78 16.53 -10.52 2.02
C VAL A 78 15.29 -10.55 1.11
N LEU A 79 14.35 -9.61 1.27
CA LEU A 79 13.16 -9.53 0.43
C LEU A 79 13.48 -9.22 -1.04
N LYS A 80 14.56 -8.49 -1.34
CA LYS A 80 14.99 -8.26 -2.74
C LYS A 80 15.42 -9.55 -3.45
N CYS A 81 15.71 -10.63 -2.72
CA CYS A 81 16.03 -11.94 -3.31
C CYS A 81 14.79 -12.68 -3.82
N ALA A 82 13.60 -12.31 -3.38
CA ALA A 82 12.33 -12.83 -3.90
C ALA A 82 11.90 -12.07 -5.17
N LYS A 83 11.16 -12.71 -6.05
CA LYS A 83 10.37 -12.01 -7.09
C LYS A 83 9.10 -11.45 -6.48
N ASP A 84 8.45 -10.51 -7.16
CA ASP A 84 7.24 -9.86 -6.65
C ASP A 84 6.06 -10.82 -6.56
N ASP A 85 5.97 -11.76 -7.48
CA ASP A 85 4.95 -12.80 -7.57
C ASP A 85 5.24 -14.07 -6.76
N ASP A 86 6.42 -14.18 -6.13
CA ASP A 86 6.76 -15.31 -5.27
C ASP A 86 5.85 -15.32 -4.03
N VAL A 87 5.45 -16.52 -3.62
CA VAL A 87 4.77 -16.73 -2.34
C VAL A 87 5.81 -16.61 -1.23
N CYS A 88 5.55 -15.75 -0.26
CA CYS A 88 6.45 -15.54 0.88
C CYS A 88 5.84 -16.14 2.15
N THR A 89 6.58 -17.03 2.81
CA THR A 89 6.21 -17.56 4.13
C THR A 89 7.20 -17.08 5.17
N ILE A 90 6.70 -16.46 6.22
CA ILE A 90 7.45 -15.99 7.37
C ILE A 90 7.25 -17.00 8.50
N LYS A 91 8.33 -17.48 9.09
CA LYS A 91 8.28 -18.41 10.22
C LYS A 91 9.20 -17.96 11.33
N ALA A 92 8.73 -18.09 12.55
CA ALA A 92 9.53 -17.91 13.75
C ALA A 92 9.12 -18.94 14.81
N THR A 93 10.10 -19.51 15.51
CA THR A 93 9.84 -20.36 16.67
C THR A 93 9.86 -19.52 17.93
N ASP A 94 9.34 -20.06 19.03
CA ASP A 94 9.11 -19.28 20.26
C ASP A 94 10.38 -18.73 20.93
N ASP A 95 11.51 -19.40 20.75
CA ASP A 95 12.79 -19.02 21.35
C ASP A 95 13.86 -18.86 20.27
N ALA A 96 13.46 -18.46 19.06
CA ALA A 96 14.38 -18.36 17.95
C ALA A 96 15.05 -16.99 17.89
N ASP A 97 16.36 -17.00 17.75
CA ASP A 97 17.16 -15.84 17.40
C ASP A 97 17.11 -15.52 15.90
N VAL A 98 16.24 -16.24 15.15
CA VAL A 98 16.24 -16.24 13.69
C VAL A 98 14.81 -16.16 13.16
N LEU A 99 14.63 -15.26 12.19
CA LEU A 99 13.45 -15.17 11.34
C LEU A 99 13.70 -15.93 10.04
N ASN A 100 12.91 -16.95 9.78
CA ASN A 100 12.98 -17.75 8.56
C ASN A 100 12.02 -17.20 7.51
N LEU A 101 12.52 -16.94 6.31
CA LEU A 101 11.80 -16.44 5.15
C LEU A 101 11.91 -17.45 4.01
N LEU A 102 10.78 -18.06 3.63
CA LEU A 102 10.69 -19.05 2.58
C LEU A 102 9.99 -18.44 1.36
N TYR A 103 10.65 -18.44 0.20
CA TYR A 103 10.09 -17.98 -1.07
C TYR A 103 9.84 -19.15 -2.00
N GLU A 104 8.59 -19.30 -2.41
CA GLU A 104 8.14 -20.32 -3.36
C GLU A 104 7.77 -19.63 -4.68
N SER A 105 8.49 -19.94 -5.75
CA SER A 105 8.21 -19.36 -7.07
C SER A 105 6.92 -19.94 -7.64
N ARG A 106 6.07 -19.09 -8.21
CA ARG A 106 4.86 -19.54 -8.93
C ARG A 106 5.16 -20.09 -10.32
N SER A 107 6.26 -19.68 -10.93
CA SER A 107 6.60 -19.99 -12.31
C SER A 107 7.64 -21.09 -12.47
N SER A 108 8.19 -21.61 -11.39
CA SER A 108 9.23 -22.64 -11.40
C SER A 108 9.25 -23.40 -10.09
N ASP A 109 9.90 -24.58 -10.07
CA ASP A 109 10.06 -25.37 -8.84
C ASP A 109 11.12 -24.82 -7.87
N ARG A 110 11.44 -23.54 -7.99
CA ARG A 110 12.42 -22.89 -7.12
C ARG A 110 11.82 -22.59 -5.77
N ILE A 111 12.45 -23.11 -4.73
CA ILE A 111 12.22 -22.77 -3.34
C ILE A 111 13.52 -22.17 -2.80
N ALA A 112 13.45 -21.01 -2.17
CA ALA A 112 14.59 -20.34 -1.55
C ALA A 112 14.27 -20.03 -0.09
N GLU A 113 15.20 -20.35 0.80
CA GLU A 113 15.07 -20.17 2.23
C GLU A 113 16.18 -19.26 2.75
N TYR A 114 15.80 -18.32 3.58
CA TYR A 114 16.71 -17.33 4.16
C TYR A 114 16.46 -17.23 5.67
N ASP A 115 17.54 -17.35 6.42
CA ASP A 115 17.53 -17.15 7.85
C ASP A 115 18.15 -15.80 8.19
N MET A 116 17.36 -14.93 8.81
CA MET A 116 17.79 -13.62 9.27
C MET A 116 17.82 -13.56 10.78
N LYS A 117 18.95 -13.10 11.34
CA LYS A 117 19.07 -12.91 12.80
C LYS A 117 18.12 -11.83 13.28
N LEU A 118 17.41 -12.15 14.34
CA LEU A 118 16.62 -11.20 15.12
C LEU A 118 17.53 -10.43 16.07
N MET A 119 17.01 -9.35 16.61
CA MET A 119 17.68 -8.50 17.59
C MET A 119 16.71 -8.13 18.70
N ASP A 120 17.23 -7.92 19.90
CA ASP A 120 16.44 -7.39 21.01
C ASP A 120 16.26 -5.88 20.79
N ILE A 121 15.01 -5.45 20.72
CA ILE A 121 14.63 -4.04 20.64
C ILE A 121 13.66 -3.79 21.78
N ASP A 122 13.95 -2.78 22.60
CA ASP A 122 13.04 -2.35 23.64
C ASP A 122 11.71 -1.94 23.02
N SER A 123 10.62 -2.57 23.45
CA SER A 123 9.28 -2.29 22.91
C SER A 123 8.63 -1.15 23.66
N ASP A 124 8.85 0.07 23.20
CA ASP A 124 8.06 1.23 23.64
C ASP A 124 6.77 1.28 22.81
N THR A 125 5.79 0.45 23.16
CA THR A 125 4.47 0.54 22.53
C THR A 125 3.76 1.78 23.06
N LEU A 126 3.70 2.82 22.22
CA LEU A 126 2.95 4.03 22.57
C LEU A 126 1.45 3.76 22.41
N GLY A 127 0.71 3.93 23.49
CA GLY A 127 -0.75 3.96 23.40
C GLY A 127 -1.17 5.16 22.57
N ILE A 128 -1.67 4.90 21.36
CA ILE A 128 -2.24 5.95 20.52
C ILE A 128 -3.69 6.13 20.96
N PRO A 129 -4.05 7.29 21.53
CA PRO A 129 -5.43 7.54 21.95
C PRO A 129 -6.34 7.63 20.72
N ASP A 130 -7.57 7.16 20.88
CA ASP A 130 -8.60 7.43 19.90
C ASP A 130 -8.88 8.94 19.91
N THR A 131 -8.66 9.56 18.76
CA THR A 131 -8.74 11.02 18.61
C THR A 131 -9.82 11.35 17.59
N GLU A 132 -10.75 12.21 17.99
CA GLU A 132 -11.66 12.83 17.04
C GLU A 132 -10.93 13.95 16.31
N TYR A 133 -10.95 13.91 14.97
CA TYR A 133 -10.29 14.89 14.13
C TYR A 133 -11.30 15.90 13.58
N ASP A 134 -10.95 17.20 13.65
CA ASP A 134 -11.79 18.28 13.15
C ASP A 134 -11.91 18.33 11.62
N ALA A 135 -10.90 17.85 10.93
CA ALA A 135 -10.87 17.82 9.48
C ALA A 135 -10.35 16.48 8.97
N ARG A 136 -11.05 15.92 7.99
CA ARG A 136 -10.69 14.69 7.28
C ARG A 136 -10.71 14.94 5.78
N VAL A 137 -9.61 14.68 5.12
CA VAL A 137 -9.42 14.91 3.68
C VAL A 137 -9.05 13.58 3.03
N THR A 138 -9.91 13.07 2.14
CA THR A 138 -9.68 11.84 1.39
C THR A 138 -9.42 12.17 -0.06
N MET A 139 -8.29 11.69 -0.61
CA MET A 139 -7.85 12.01 -1.96
C MET A 139 -7.10 10.85 -2.61
N PRO A 140 -6.86 10.89 -3.94
CA PRO A 140 -5.96 9.95 -4.60
C PRO A 140 -4.54 10.07 -4.06
N SER A 141 -3.92 8.94 -3.72
CA SER A 141 -2.53 8.92 -3.19
C SER A 141 -1.50 9.43 -4.21
N SER A 142 -1.78 9.28 -5.50
CA SER A 142 -0.95 9.83 -6.59
C SER A 142 -0.91 11.35 -6.58
N GLU A 143 -2.06 12.02 -6.31
CA GLU A 143 -2.13 13.48 -6.24
C GLU A 143 -1.43 14.00 -4.98
N PHE A 144 -1.61 13.35 -3.85
CA PHE A 144 -0.85 13.66 -2.63
C PHE A 144 0.65 13.55 -2.86
N THR A 145 1.11 12.46 -3.47
CA THR A 145 2.53 12.23 -3.81
C THR A 145 3.06 13.34 -4.71
N ARG A 146 2.29 13.74 -5.73
CA ARG A 146 2.66 14.81 -6.64
C ARG A 146 2.83 16.14 -5.91
N ILE A 147 1.84 16.52 -5.11
CA ILE A 147 1.85 17.79 -4.36
C ILE A 147 3.05 17.87 -3.42
N VAL A 148 3.26 16.86 -2.57
CA VAL A 148 4.36 16.92 -1.60
C VAL A 148 5.73 16.88 -2.26
N ARG A 149 5.87 16.14 -3.37
CA ARG A 149 7.11 16.12 -4.16
C ARG A 149 7.38 17.49 -4.79
N ASP A 150 6.38 18.06 -5.46
CA ASP A 150 6.54 19.34 -6.16
C ASP A 150 6.82 20.48 -5.17
N LEU A 151 6.17 20.50 -4.00
CA LEU A 151 6.42 21.47 -2.94
C LEU A 151 7.80 21.28 -2.26
N SER A 152 8.26 20.03 -2.12
CA SER A 152 9.57 19.75 -1.53
C SER A 152 10.77 20.21 -2.36
N LEU A 153 10.55 20.50 -3.65
CA LEU A 153 11.57 21.12 -4.50
C LEU A 153 11.74 22.62 -4.22
N LEU A 154 10.76 23.27 -3.61
CA LEU A 154 10.71 24.70 -3.40
C LEU A 154 11.00 25.09 -1.96
N GLY A 155 10.50 24.33 -0.98
CA GLY A 155 10.65 24.63 0.44
C GLY A 155 10.79 23.39 1.32
N GLU A 156 11.10 23.61 2.59
CA GLU A 156 11.26 22.54 3.58
C GLU A 156 9.98 22.24 4.36
N SER A 157 9.03 23.16 4.32
CA SER A 157 7.81 23.10 5.10
C SER A 157 6.59 23.35 4.22
N VAL A 158 5.48 22.75 4.60
CA VAL A 158 4.18 22.98 3.97
C VAL A 158 3.16 23.33 5.03
N ARG A 159 2.40 24.39 4.78
CA ARG A 159 1.19 24.73 5.52
C ARG A 159 0.01 24.05 4.85
N ILE A 160 -0.72 23.26 5.62
CA ILE A 160 -1.95 22.58 5.17
C ILE A 160 -3.12 23.28 5.84
N GLU A 161 -4.00 23.88 5.03
CA GLU A 161 -5.20 24.57 5.48
C GLU A 161 -6.44 23.84 4.95
N VAL A 162 -7.34 23.45 5.83
CA VAL A 162 -8.64 22.88 5.46
C VAL A 162 -9.73 23.90 5.76
N SER A 163 -10.46 24.29 4.73
CA SER A 163 -11.52 25.27 4.77
C SER A 163 -12.75 24.81 3.95
N LYS A 164 -13.82 25.60 4.01
CA LYS A 164 -15.02 25.34 3.19
C LYS A 164 -14.76 25.45 1.68
N GLU A 165 -13.70 26.12 1.27
CA GLU A 165 -13.33 26.26 -0.14
C GLU A 165 -12.60 25.02 -0.67
N GLY A 166 -11.91 24.28 0.22
CA GLY A 166 -11.06 23.15 -0.15
C GLY A 166 -9.92 22.93 0.83
N VAL A 167 -9.00 22.07 0.46
CA VAL A 167 -7.72 21.88 1.13
C VAL A 167 -6.62 22.58 0.35
N ARG A 168 -5.84 23.43 1.03
CA ARG A 168 -4.72 24.20 0.47
C ARG A 168 -3.42 23.69 1.04
N PHE A 169 -2.47 23.47 0.17
CA PHE A 169 -1.08 23.16 0.49
C PHE A 169 -0.22 24.33 0.06
N ALA A 170 0.39 25.04 0.98
CA ALA A 170 1.23 26.19 0.71
C ALA A 170 2.65 25.96 1.23
N SER A 171 3.65 26.28 0.44
CA SER A 171 5.07 26.20 0.81
C SER A 171 5.78 27.50 0.43
N GLU A 172 6.59 27.99 1.32
CA GLU A 172 7.43 29.16 1.12
C GLU A 172 8.88 28.72 1.04
N GLY A 173 9.54 29.07 -0.04
CA GLY A 173 10.95 28.76 -0.27
C GLY A 173 11.74 30.01 -0.64
N GLU A 174 13.06 29.95 -0.56
CA GLU A 174 13.93 31.08 -0.88
C GLU A 174 13.75 31.59 -2.31
N ALA A 175 13.56 30.68 -3.27
CA ALA A 175 13.46 31.03 -4.69
C ALA A 175 12.02 31.24 -5.16
N ALA A 176 11.05 30.57 -4.58
CA ALA A 176 9.67 30.61 -5.02
C ALA A 176 8.71 30.13 -3.93
N ASN A 177 7.51 30.74 -3.92
CA ASN A 177 6.39 30.30 -3.11
C ASN A 177 5.41 29.52 -3.99
N ALA A 178 4.82 28.46 -3.44
CA ALA A 178 3.81 27.68 -4.13
C ALA A 178 2.58 27.48 -3.27
N SER A 179 1.43 27.42 -3.92
CA SER A 179 0.17 27.11 -3.28
C SER A 179 -0.69 26.26 -4.22
N VAL A 180 -1.13 25.11 -3.73
CA VAL A 180 -2.02 24.20 -4.44
C VAL A 180 -3.33 24.12 -3.68
N LEU A 181 -4.45 24.44 -4.32
CA LEU A 181 -5.79 24.36 -3.75
C LEU A 181 -6.56 23.23 -4.44
N LEU A 182 -6.95 22.23 -3.68
CA LEU A 182 -7.83 21.17 -4.12
C LEU A 182 -9.25 21.45 -3.62
N ARG A 183 -10.20 21.55 -4.55
CA ARG A 183 -11.61 21.77 -4.23
C ARG A 183 -12.36 20.44 -4.17
N GLN A 184 -13.32 20.39 -3.29
CA GLN A 184 -14.22 19.25 -3.18
C GLN A 184 -15.06 19.13 -4.44
N THR A 185 -15.25 17.89 -4.91
CA THR A 185 -16.11 17.57 -6.06
C THR A 185 -17.21 16.60 -5.63
N GLU A 186 -18.40 16.70 -6.25
CA GLU A 186 -19.52 15.77 -5.93
C GLU A 186 -19.15 14.32 -6.29
N ALA A 187 -18.43 14.11 -7.41
CA ALA A 187 -17.96 12.79 -7.79
C ALA A 187 -17.03 12.16 -6.73
N ALA A 188 -16.20 12.97 -6.08
CA ALA A 188 -15.34 12.50 -4.99
C ALA A 188 -16.14 12.17 -3.72
N LYS A 189 -17.17 12.93 -3.42
CA LYS A 189 -18.07 12.61 -2.29
C LYS A 189 -18.73 11.25 -2.47
N GLU A 190 -19.24 10.96 -3.66
CA GLU A 190 -19.85 9.67 -3.98
C GLU A 190 -18.82 8.53 -3.92
N LYS A 191 -17.63 8.76 -4.49
CA LYS A 191 -16.55 7.76 -4.54
C LYS A 191 -16.02 7.36 -3.16
N TYR A 192 -15.87 8.33 -2.26
CA TYR A 192 -15.27 8.13 -0.93
C TYR A 192 -16.29 8.09 0.21
N ALA A 193 -17.60 8.06 -0.08
CA ALA A 193 -18.67 8.12 0.93
C ALA A 193 -18.58 7.02 2.01
N ASP A 194 -18.03 5.85 1.64
CA ASP A 194 -17.89 4.70 2.54
C ASP A 194 -16.44 4.47 2.99
N TYR A 195 -15.50 5.31 2.54
CA TYR A 195 -14.11 5.17 2.94
C TYR A 195 -13.90 5.58 4.40
N GLY A 196 -13.47 4.63 5.23
CA GLY A 196 -13.16 4.89 6.64
C GLY A 196 -14.30 4.69 7.64
N LYS A 197 -15.50 4.26 7.22
CA LYS A 197 -16.64 4.02 8.15
C LYS A 197 -16.47 2.77 9.00
N ASP A 198 -15.67 1.81 8.58
CA ASP A 198 -15.50 0.54 9.31
C ASP A 198 -14.74 0.68 10.64
N ASP A 199 -14.01 1.80 10.85
CA ASP A 199 -13.32 2.06 12.12
C ASP A 199 -14.25 2.62 13.21
N GLN A 200 -15.42 3.18 12.84
CA GLN A 200 -16.36 3.75 13.81
C GLN A 200 -17.31 2.70 14.43
N VAL A 201 -17.49 1.56 13.76
CA VAL A 201 -18.41 0.50 14.26
C VAL A 201 -17.81 -0.35 15.37
N LYS A 202 -16.48 -0.40 15.49
CA LYS A 202 -15.79 -1.17 16.55
C LYS A 202 -15.65 -0.44 17.89
N GLY A 203 -15.94 0.86 17.94
CA GLY A 203 -15.88 1.69 19.16
C GLY A 203 -17.23 1.82 19.91
N GLU A 204 -18.35 1.41 19.32
CA GLU A 204 -19.69 1.57 19.93
C GLU A 204 -20.31 0.27 20.48
N GLU A 205 -19.68 -0.90 20.30
CA GLU A 205 -20.25 -2.19 20.77
C GLU A 205 -19.88 -2.60 22.20
N ASP A 206 -19.05 -1.85 22.93
CA ASP A 206 -18.62 -2.22 24.28
C ASP A 206 -19.37 -1.51 25.43
N VAL A 207 -20.44 -0.78 25.17
CA VAL A 207 -21.27 -0.16 26.22
C VAL A 207 -22.76 -0.31 25.92
N GLU A 208 -23.32 -1.53 25.99
CA GLU A 208 -24.74 -1.76 26.38
C GLU A 208 -25.03 -3.26 26.41
N GLU A 209 -24.74 -3.94 27.51
CA GLU A 209 -25.49 -5.11 27.97
C GLU A 209 -25.77 -5.03 29.46
N GLU A 210 -26.87 -4.40 29.81
CA GLU A 210 -27.76 -4.85 30.90
C GLU A 210 -29.16 -4.24 30.74
N GLY A 211 -30.14 -5.06 30.41
CA GLY A 211 -31.53 -4.66 30.60
C GLY A 211 -32.59 -5.29 29.72
N SER A 212 -32.99 -6.52 30.04
CA SER A 212 -34.37 -6.99 30.08
C SER A 212 -35.23 -7.16 28.82
N SER A 213 -35.33 -8.41 28.43
CA SER A 213 -36.60 -9.21 28.22
C SER A 213 -37.71 -8.79 27.26
N LYS A 214 -38.07 -9.81 26.48
CA LYS A 214 -39.40 -10.31 26.06
C LYS A 214 -39.91 -10.03 24.63
N LYS A 215 -39.98 -11.17 23.91
CA LYS A 215 -41.11 -11.67 23.06
C LYS A 215 -41.53 -10.84 21.83
N VAL A 216 -41.62 -11.44 20.64
CA VAL A 216 -42.64 -12.38 20.16
C VAL A 216 -42.31 -12.91 18.76
N LYS A 217 -42.52 -14.21 18.57
CA LYS A 217 -42.59 -15.01 17.33
C LYS A 217 -43.45 -14.39 16.23
N LYS A 218 -43.07 -14.58 14.98
CA LYS A 218 -44.03 -15.06 13.96
C LYS A 218 -43.31 -15.81 12.82
N GLU A 219 -43.68 -17.08 12.78
CA GLU A 219 -43.44 -18.01 11.67
C GLU A 219 -44.20 -17.57 10.40
N LYS A 220 -43.64 -17.89 9.23
CA LYS A 220 -44.41 -18.43 8.11
C LYS A 220 -43.53 -19.27 7.19
N LYS A 221 -43.74 -20.46 7.21
CA LYS A 221 -43.65 -21.69 6.48
C LYS A 221 -44.32 -21.61 5.11
N VAL A 222 -43.74 -22.22 4.09
CA VAL A 222 -44.32 -23.06 3.02
C VAL A 222 -43.14 -23.53 2.16
N LYS A 223 -42.64 -24.81 2.18
CA LYS A 223 -43.07 -26.03 1.49
C LYS A 223 -43.18 -25.85 -0.04
N LYS A 224 -42.49 -26.65 -0.93
CA LYS A 224 -42.53 -28.08 -1.18
C LYS A 224 -41.52 -28.48 -2.23
N GLU A 225 -40.78 -29.55 -2.06
CA GLU A 225 -40.82 -30.89 -2.74
C GLU A 225 -40.29 -30.86 -4.18
N SER A 226 -39.27 -31.61 -4.42
CA SER A 226 -38.90 -32.98 -4.74
C SER A 226 -38.90 -33.19 -6.26
N GLU A 227 -37.85 -33.82 -6.83
CA GLU A 227 -37.78 -35.23 -7.12
C GLU A 227 -36.43 -35.61 -7.74
N ASP A 228 -35.99 -36.81 -7.35
CA ASP A 228 -34.90 -37.61 -7.82
C ASP A 228 -34.96 -37.94 -9.32
N VAL A 229 -33.80 -38.18 -9.95
CA VAL A 229 -33.56 -39.36 -10.81
C VAL A 229 -32.07 -39.65 -10.88
N GLU A 230 -31.72 -40.83 -10.40
CA GLU A 230 -30.50 -41.60 -10.68
C GLU A 230 -30.48 -42.10 -12.14
N MET A 231 -29.26 -42.33 -12.66
CA MET A 231 -28.79 -43.49 -13.40
C MET A 231 -27.46 -43.17 -14.08
N ASP A 232 -26.33 -43.74 -13.69
CA ASP A 232 -25.74 -45.06 -13.96
C ASP A 232 -25.31 -45.29 -15.43
N GLY A 233 -24.05 -45.78 -15.61
CA GLY A 233 -23.55 -46.38 -16.82
C GLY A 233 -22.18 -45.84 -17.25
N GLU A 234 -21.08 -46.37 -16.73
CA GLU A 234 -20.16 -47.41 -17.23
C GLU A 234 -19.38 -47.09 -18.53
N GLU A 235 -18.06 -47.27 -18.30
CA GLU A 235 -17.02 -47.96 -19.09
C GLU A 235 -16.54 -47.47 -20.45
N GLY A 236 -15.21 -47.38 -20.50
CA GLY A 236 -14.47 -48.11 -21.53
C GLY A 236 -13.61 -47.27 -22.47
N GLY A 237 -12.33 -47.57 -22.47
CA GLY A 237 -11.55 -47.48 -23.69
C GLY A 237 -10.20 -46.75 -23.58
N GLU A 238 -9.19 -47.56 -23.29
CA GLU A 238 -7.77 -47.39 -23.60
C GLU A 238 -7.59 -47.18 -25.12
N GLU A 239 -6.58 -46.45 -25.51
CA GLU A 239 -5.50 -46.94 -26.38
C GLU A 239 -4.54 -45.80 -26.76
N ASP A 240 -3.30 -46.15 -26.60
CA ASP A 240 -2.01 -45.71 -27.04
C ASP A 240 -1.96 -45.07 -28.46
N GLU A 241 -1.02 -44.17 -28.69
CA GLU A 241 0.04 -44.33 -29.68
C GLU A 241 1.11 -43.28 -29.63
N ASP A 242 2.30 -43.80 -29.67
CA ASP A 242 3.64 -43.26 -29.83
C ASP A 242 3.82 -42.28 -31.03
N GLY A 243 4.82 -41.45 -30.93
CA GLY A 243 5.37 -40.71 -32.06
C GLY A 243 6.48 -39.74 -31.69
N GLU A 244 7.62 -40.24 -31.35
CA GLU A 244 8.97 -40.18 -31.93
C GLU A 244 9.53 -38.78 -32.31
N PHE A 245 10.47 -38.39 -31.52
CA PHE A 245 11.84 -37.87 -31.76
C PHE A 245 12.17 -37.28 -33.16
N LYS A 246 12.70 -36.04 -33.12
CA LYS A 246 13.92 -35.70 -33.89
C LYS A 246 14.61 -34.45 -33.33
N ALA A 247 15.77 -34.73 -32.78
CA ALA A 247 16.85 -33.77 -32.53
C ALA A 247 17.50 -33.37 -33.87
N LYS A 248 17.95 -32.14 -33.97
CA LYS A 248 19.15 -31.77 -34.74
C LYS A 248 19.88 -30.64 -34.05
N SER A 249 21.08 -30.95 -33.76
CA SER A 249 22.24 -30.24 -33.28
C SER A 249 22.87 -29.32 -34.32
N ASP A 250 23.75 -28.46 -33.74
CA ASP A 250 24.95 -27.84 -34.29
C ASP A 250 24.75 -26.53 -35.08
N ASP A 251 25.44 -25.45 -34.76
CA ASP A 251 26.88 -25.27 -34.85
C ASP A 251 27.32 -23.92 -34.22
N GLU A 252 28.56 -23.92 -33.81
CA GLU A 252 29.35 -22.88 -33.16
C GLU A 252 29.70 -21.70 -34.10
N GLY A 253 30.06 -20.58 -33.50
CA GLY A 253 30.81 -19.54 -34.22
C GLY A 253 31.03 -18.28 -33.37
N GLU A 254 32.21 -18.22 -32.79
CA GLU A 254 32.88 -17.14 -32.07
C GLU A 254 33.25 -15.94 -32.97
N GLU A 255 33.66 -14.86 -32.26
CA GLU A 255 34.64 -13.77 -32.55
C GLU A 255 34.04 -12.42 -32.90
N GLU A 256 34.17 -11.49 -31.98
CA GLU A 256 35.17 -10.44 -31.64
C GLU A 256 35.33 -9.29 -32.64
N GLN A 257 35.37 -8.09 -32.00
CA GLN A 257 36.18 -6.87 -32.30
C GLN A 257 35.56 -5.76 -33.15
N GLU A 258 35.35 -4.68 -32.47
CA GLU A 258 36.06 -3.35 -32.42
C GLU A 258 35.82 -2.37 -33.59
N ASP A 259 35.47 -1.17 -33.11
CA ASP A 259 35.96 0.15 -33.48
C ASP A 259 35.40 0.95 -34.66
N GLU A 260 35.17 2.23 -34.27
CA GLU A 260 35.34 3.49 -34.98
C GLU A 260 34.20 4.09 -35.84
N GLU A 261 33.71 5.22 -35.24
CA GLU A 261 33.27 6.42 -35.99
C GLU A 261 34.38 6.96 -36.95
N PRO A 262 34.18 7.95 -37.84
CA PRO A 262 33.05 8.87 -38.04
C PRO A 262 32.85 9.30 -39.53
N THR A 263 31.98 10.29 -39.67
CA THR A 263 31.94 11.36 -40.70
C THR A 263 31.04 11.24 -41.93
N SER A 264 30.08 12.10 -41.90
CA SER A 264 29.81 13.26 -42.79
C SER A 264 29.28 13.06 -44.21
N ARG A 265 28.25 13.83 -44.46
CA ARG A 265 27.92 14.65 -45.63
C ARG A 265 26.97 14.15 -46.71
N LYS A 266 25.95 14.97 -46.82
CA LYS A 266 25.39 15.73 -47.99
C LYS A 266 24.11 15.23 -48.63
N ARG A 267 23.07 16.01 -48.38
CA ARG A 267 22.19 16.80 -49.30
C ARG A 267 21.96 16.24 -50.71
N LYS A 268 20.66 16.08 -51.03
CA LYS A 268 19.92 16.73 -52.14
C LYS A 268 18.45 16.36 -52.14
N LYS A 269 17.58 17.39 -51.95
CA LYS A 269 16.55 18.01 -52.77
C LYS A 269 15.49 17.11 -53.42
N ALA A 270 14.27 17.55 -53.13
CA ALA A 270 12.92 17.20 -53.56
C ALA A 270 12.68 17.34 -55.11
N PRO A 271 11.52 16.97 -55.67
CA PRO A 271 10.28 17.70 -55.41
C PRO A 271 8.96 16.86 -55.40
N ALA A 272 7.98 17.50 -54.88
CA ALA A 272 6.55 17.42 -54.80
C ALA A 272 5.73 16.58 -55.80
N THR A 273 4.63 15.96 -55.31
CA THR A 273 3.26 16.39 -55.68
C THR A 273 2.20 15.53 -54.93
N ASN A 274 1.21 16.26 -54.40
CA ASN A 274 -0.23 16.02 -54.29
C ASN A 274 -0.83 14.74 -53.68
N GLY A 275 -1.66 14.99 -52.67
CA GLY A 275 -2.77 14.12 -52.31
C GLY A 275 -3.15 14.14 -50.83
N LYS A 276 -3.92 15.14 -50.37
CA LYS A 276 -4.69 15.06 -49.12
C LYS A 276 -5.76 13.97 -49.19
N PRO A 277 -6.02 13.29 -48.05
CA PRO A 277 -7.13 13.78 -47.27
C PRO A 277 -6.78 13.86 -45.77
N ALA A 278 -7.37 14.87 -45.15
CA ALA A 278 -7.32 15.21 -43.76
C ALA A 278 -7.66 14.01 -42.83
N LYS A 279 -6.68 13.51 -42.11
CA LYS A 279 -6.97 12.76 -40.87
C LYS A 279 -7.37 13.78 -39.82
N LYS A 280 -8.66 13.78 -39.47
CA LYS A 280 -9.17 14.35 -38.24
C LYS A 280 -8.31 13.81 -37.10
N THR A 281 -7.53 14.67 -36.51
CA THR A 281 -6.99 14.48 -35.15
C THR A 281 -8.20 14.25 -34.26
N LYS A 282 -8.41 13.01 -33.84
CA LYS A 282 -9.17 12.72 -32.65
C LYS A 282 -8.42 13.44 -31.53
N LYS A 283 -9.00 14.55 -31.07
CA LYS A 283 -8.76 15.08 -29.76
C LYS A 283 -8.89 13.88 -28.83
N SER A 284 -7.79 13.43 -28.27
CA SER A 284 -7.84 12.52 -27.14
C SER A 284 -8.64 13.28 -26.08
N GLU A 285 -9.87 12.87 -25.86
CA GLU A 285 -10.56 13.17 -24.64
C GLU A 285 -9.63 12.60 -23.56
N GLU A 286 -8.91 13.48 -22.86
CA GLU A 286 -8.31 13.18 -21.58
C GLU A 286 -9.45 12.56 -20.77
N ALA A 287 -9.27 11.29 -20.39
CA ALA A 287 -10.12 10.67 -19.38
C ALA A 287 -10.21 11.66 -18.21
N PRO A 288 -11.41 11.92 -17.68
CA PRO A 288 -11.56 12.85 -16.56
C PRO A 288 -10.54 12.45 -15.51
N SER A 289 -9.67 13.38 -15.14
CA SER A 289 -8.70 13.19 -14.09
C SER A 289 -9.50 12.75 -12.85
N ASP A 290 -9.25 11.53 -12.38
CA ASP A 290 -9.92 10.91 -11.23
C ASP A 290 -9.49 11.58 -9.89
N GLY A 291 -9.12 12.85 -9.95
CA GLY A 291 -8.48 13.68 -8.94
C GLY A 291 -9.42 14.48 -8.05
N GLY A 292 -10.60 13.95 -7.76
CA GLY A 292 -11.51 14.59 -6.81
C GLY A 292 -11.07 14.39 -5.35
N VAL A 293 -11.35 15.38 -4.51
CA VAL A 293 -11.09 15.36 -3.06
C VAL A 293 -12.41 15.40 -2.33
N MET A 294 -12.57 14.54 -1.33
CA MET A 294 -13.66 14.60 -0.35
C MET A 294 -13.12 15.25 0.93
N ILE A 295 -13.86 16.20 1.46
CA ILE A 295 -13.50 16.95 2.67
C ILE A 295 -14.67 16.87 3.65
N GLU A 296 -14.39 16.37 4.83
CA GLU A 296 -15.28 16.42 5.99
C GLU A 296 -14.61 17.31 7.01
N MET A 297 -15.28 18.37 7.48
CA MET A 297 -14.70 19.28 8.46
C MET A 297 -15.77 19.83 9.41
N ASN A 298 -15.41 19.86 10.67
CA ASN A 298 -16.18 20.48 11.74
C ASN A 298 -15.63 21.89 12.04
N GLN A 299 -14.30 22.04 11.98
CA GLN A 299 -13.60 23.28 12.30
C GLN A 299 -12.50 23.55 11.25
N HIS A 300 -12.18 24.84 11.07
CA HIS A 300 -11.03 25.25 10.25
C HIS A 300 -9.73 24.79 10.91
N VAL A 301 -8.86 24.16 10.13
CA VAL A 301 -7.56 23.69 10.60
C VAL A 301 -6.47 24.29 9.71
N SER A 302 -5.41 24.81 10.33
CA SER A 302 -4.23 25.34 9.64
C SER A 302 -2.98 24.96 10.42
N LEU A 303 -2.18 24.07 9.86
CA LEU A 303 -0.98 23.52 10.51
C LEU A 303 0.19 23.47 9.51
N THR A 304 1.40 23.60 10.03
CA THR A 304 2.63 23.53 9.24
C THR A 304 3.40 22.27 9.57
N PHE A 305 3.86 21.57 8.50
CA PHE A 305 4.56 20.30 8.61
C PHE A 305 5.86 20.29 7.80
N SER A 306 6.78 19.41 8.16
CA SER A 306 8.00 19.19 7.40
C SER A 306 7.73 18.33 6.16
N LEU A 307 8.08 18.87 4.99
CA LEU A 307 7.93 18.17 3.70
C LEU A 307 8.75 16.89 3.61
N LYS A 308 9.92 16.82 4.26
CA LYS A 308 10.77 15.63 4.32
C LYS A 308 9.98 14.40 4.79
N TYR A 309 9.16 14.53 5.83
CA TYR A 309 8.36 13.42 6.35
C TYR A 309 7.19 13.09 5.42
N LEU A 310 6.49 14.10 4.90
CA LEU A 310 5.35 13.88 4.01
C LEU A 310 5.77 13.20 2.69
N VAL A 311 6.94 13.51 2.16
CA VAL A 311 7.53 12.82 0.99
C VAL A 311 7.76 11.34 1.31
N ASN A 312 8.27 11.01 2.50
CA ASN A 312 8.44 9.62 2.92
C ASN A 312 7.09 8.91 3.07
N PHE A 313 6.09 9.55 3.69
CA PHE A 313 4.75 8.97 3.84
C PHE A 313 4.08 8.71 2.49
N SER A 314 4.31 9.58 1.51
CA SER A 314 3.74 9.45 0.17
C SER A 314 4.22 8.22 -0.61
N LYS A 315 5.32 7.56 -0.19
CA LYS A 315 5.79 6.29 -0.77
C LYS A 315 4.78 5.16 -0.58
N SER A 316 3.91 5.27 0.44
CA SER A 316 2.79 4.33 0.66
C SER A 316 1.72 4.38 -0.44
N SER A 317 1.81 5.30 -1.39
CA SER A 317 1.01 5.27 -2.62
C SER A 317 1.20 3.97 -3.43
N ALA A 318 2.32 3.26 -3.22
CA ALA A 318 2.54 1.94 -3.79
C ALA A 318 1.65 0.84 -3.18
N LEU A 319 1.08 1.07 -1.98
CA LEU A 319 0.20 0.14 -1.27
C LEU A 319 -1.28 0.43 -1.51
N SER A 320 -1.65 1.71 -1.59
CA SER A 320 -3.04 2.15 -1.72
C SER A 320 -3.19 3.32 -2.69
N ASN A 321 -4.24 3.27 -3.50
CA ASN A 321 -4.59 4.35 -4.43
C ASN A 321 -5.27 5.55 -3.75
N THR A 322 -5.62 5.41 -2.46
CA THR A 322 -6.31 6.43 -1.68
C THR A 322 -5.54 6.73 -0.40
N VAL A 323 -5.42 7.99 -0.08
CA VAL A 323 -4.85 8.49 1.19
C VAL A 323 -5.89 9.33 1.92
N GLN A 324 -5.90 9.22 3.24
CA GLN A 324 -6.71 10.03 4.12
C GLN A 324 -5.82 10.83 5.06
N LEU A 325 -6.00 12.14 5.08
CA LEU A 325 -5.35 13.07 6.00
C LEU A 325 -6.37 13.47 7.06
N MET A 326 -6.03 13.30 8.33
CA MET A 326 -6.88 13.67 9.45
C MET A 326 -6.12 14.66 10.33
N MET A 327 -6.74 15.78 10.63
CA MET A 327 -6.11 16.93 11.28
C MET A 327 -7.02 17.56 12.32
N SER A 328 -6.43 18.00 13.40
CA SER A 328 -7.00 18.91 14.38
C SER A 328 -5.88 19.82 14.91
N ASN A 329 -6.20 21.00 15.39
CA ASN A 329 -5.19 21.99 15.77
C ASN A 329 -4.30 21.55 16.94
N ASP A 330 -4.79 20.66 17.80
CA ASP A 330 -4.12 20.26 19.05
C ASP A 330 -3.47 18.88 18.99
N VAL A 331 -3.53 18.19 17.83
CA VAL A 331 -3.04 16.83 17.71
C VAL A 331 -2.14 16.63 16.48
N PRO A 332 -1.28 15.61 16.47
CA PRO A 332 -0.49 15.28 15.29
C PRO A 332 -1.35 15.01 14.05
N LEU A 333 -0.84 15.38 12.87
CA LEU A 333 -1.42 14.96 11.59
C LEU A 333 -1.38 13.44 11.51
N LEU A 334 -2.50 12.83 11.18
CA LEU A 334 -2.59 11.42 10.81
C LEU A 334 -2.73 11.28 9.30
N VAL A 335 -1.80 10.54 8.67
CA VAL A 335 -1.84 10.14 7.26
C VAL A 335 -2.06 8.64 7.19
N SER A 336 -3.21 8.22 6.67
CA SER A 336 -3.63 6.82 6.65
C SER A 336 -3.76 6.30 5.22
N TYR A 337 -3.24 5.10 4.99
CA TYR A 337 -3.42 4.34 3.75
C TYR A 337 -3.97 2.96 4.10
N ARG A 338 -5.13 2.62 3.53
CA ARG A 338 -5.74 1.29 3.68
C ARG A 338 -5.50 0.48 2.43
N PHE A 339 -5.16 -0.76 2.59
CA PHE A 339 -4.97 -1.72 1.50
C PHE A 339 -5.60 -3.07 1.90
N GLY A 340 -5.80 -3.98 0.94
CA GLY A 340 -6.60 -5.19 1.15
C GLY A 340 -6.13 -6.14 2.26
N GLN A 341 -4.91 -5.98 2.77
CA GLN A 341 -4.34 -6.83 3.82
C GLN A 341 -4.16 -6.10 5.17
N GLY A 342 -4.52 -4.81 5.23
CA GLY A 342 -4.35 -4.02 6.44
C GLY A 342 -4.25 -2.53 6.18
N ASP A 343 -3.60 -1.81 7.06
CA ASP A 343 -3.40 -0.37 6.97
C ASP A 343 -2.01 0.06 7.44
N ILE A 344 -1.61 1.25 7.00
CA ILE A 344 -0.46 1.97 7.50
C ILE A 344 -0.86 3.39 7.88
N LYS A 345 -0.51 3.80 9.07
CA LYS A 345 -0.82 5.09 9.68
C LYS A 345 0.49 5.79 10.05
N TYR A 346 0.58 7.05 9.69
CA TYR A 346 1.71 7.92 10.03
C TYR A 346 1.20 9.08 10.86
N TYR A 347 1.82 9.32 11.99
CA TYR A 347 1.55 10.47 12.85
C TYR A 347 2.71 11.43 12.76
N LEU A 348 2.44 12.70 12.53
CA LEU A 348 3.45 13.74 12.37
C LEU A 348 3.13 14.94 13.26
N ALA A 349 4.06 15.29 14.12
CA ALA A 349 3.95 16.49 14.93
C ALA A 349 4.01 17.74 14.04
N PRO A 350 3.14 18.73 14.26
CA PRO A 350 3.22 20.00 13.57
C PRO A 350 4.49 20.76 13.96
N LYS A 351 5.02 21.56 13.05
CA LYS A 351 6.05 22.55 13.39
C LYS A 351 5.39 23.63 14.24
N ILE A 352 5.97 23.89 15.39
CA ILE A 352 5.59 25.04 16.22
C ILE A 352 6.08 26.29 15.47
N GLY A 353 5.15 27.08 14.93
CA GLY A 353 5.49 28.31 14.21
C GLY A 353 6.03 29.36 15.18
N GLU A 354 7.08 30.06 14.79
CA GLU A 354 7.29 31.41 15.24
C GLU A 354 6.14 32.24 14.61
N GLU A 355 5.24 32.80 15.47
CA GLU A 355 4.22 33.74 15.08
C GLU A 355 4.83 35.04 14.53
#